data_9c2cc43867e32abd8d7b170e967f1454
#
_entry.id   9c2cc43867e32abd8d7b170e967f1454
#
_cell.length_a   1.000
_cell.length_b   1.000
_cell.length_c   1.000
_cell.angle_alpha   90.00
_cell.angle_beta   90.00
_cell.angle_gamma   90.00
#
_symmetry.space_group_name_H-M   'P 1'
#
loop_
_entity.id
_entity.type
_entity.pdbx_description
1 polymer ?
#
loop_
_entity_poly.entity_id
_entity_poly.type
_entity_poly.pdbx_seq_one_letter_code
_entity_poly.pdbx_strand_id
1 'polypeptide(L)'
;MYTIADLLDLSHTLAAPLFAGKTYPYEVLDGIKDFILELGKSLPAEEYDTPSEGVYIAKDAVIYPNNYIAGPCIIGHRTEVRPGAFIRGSALVGNDCVVGNSTELKNVILFDNVQVPHYNYVGDSILGYKSHMGAGSITSNVKSDKTLVVLKNGEECIPTGRKKVGAVLGDHAEVGCNSVLNPGTVLGRRSSVYPTSCVRGQVPADSIYKNRECIIPREQV
;
A
#
# COMPACT_ATOMS: atom_id res chain seq x y z
N MET A 1 -17.41 -8.66 2.24
CA MET A 1 -16.16 -7.94 1.85
C MET A 1 -15.72 -7.02 2.99
N TYR A 2 -14.45 -6.96 3.33
CA TYR A 2 -13.94 -6.06 4.36
C TYR A 2 -14.08 -4.61 3.98
N THR A 3 -14.55 -3.80 4.92
CA THR A 3 -14.63 -2.33 4.82
C THR A 3 -13.32 -1.67 5.28
N ILE A 4 -13.24 -0.34 5.13
CA ILE A 4 -12.12 0.46 5.67
C ILE A 4 -11.97 0.20 7.18
N ALA A 5 -13.06 0.23 7.94
CA ALA A 5 -13.03 0.04 9.39
C ALA A 5 -12.55 -1.36 9.82
N ASP A 6 -12.84 -2.38 9.01
CA ASP A 6 -12.37 -3.75 9.26
C ASP A 6 -10.86 -3.90 9.05
N LEU A 7 -10.27 -3.07 8.18
CA LEU A 7 -8.90 -3.23 7.70
C LEU A 7 -7.90 -2.24 8.28
N LEU A 8 -8.30 -0.97 8.46
CA LEU A 8 -7.39 0.15 8.60
C LEU A 8 -7.69 0.98 9.85
N ASP A 9 -6.67 1.29 10.62
CA ASP A 9 -6.72 2.32 11.65
C ASP A 9 -6.25 3.65 11.04
N LEU A 10 -7.21 4.51 10.74
CA LEU A 10 -6.95 5.79 10.07
C LEU A 10 -6.16 6.79 10.92
N SER A 11 -5.92 6.52 12.20
CA SER A 11 -5.06 7.38 13.04
C SER A 11 -3.58 7.30 12.66
N HIS A 12 -3.20 6.31 11.84
CA HIS A 12 -1.84 6.05 11.40
C HIS A 12 -1.56 6.50 9.96
N THR A 13 -2.23 7.54 9.49
CA THR A 13 -1.98 8.10 8.15
C THR A 13 -2.44 9.55 8.03
N LEU A 14 -1.69 10.35 7.30
CA LEU A 14 -2.12 11.68 6.87
C LEU A 14 -3.29 11.62 5.85
N ALA A 15 -3.53 10.46 5.25
CA ALA A 15 -4.59 10.29 4.28
C ALA A 15 -5.99 10.08 4.90
N ALA A 16 -6.14 10.07 6.22
CA ALA A 16 -7.43 9.84 6.89
C ALA A 16 -8.62 10.65 6.30
N PRO A 17 -8.48 11.95 5.97
CA PRO A 17 -9.57 12.71 5.38
C PRO A 17 -10.04 12.19 4.01
N LEU A 18 -9.15 11.58 3.22
CA LEU A 18 -9.48 11.02 1.91
C LEU A 18 -10.45 9.84 1.99
N PHE A 19 -10.45 9.14 3.12
CA PHE A 19 -11.34 7.99 3.36
C PHE A 19 -12.75 8.41 3.84
N ALA A 20 -12.98 9.69 4.14
CA ALA A 20 -14.27 10.15 4.62
C ALA A 20 -15.39 9.85 3.62
N GLY A 21 -16.48 9.22 4.09
CA GLY A 21 -17.63 8.85 3.27
C GLY A 21 -17.40 7.67 2.30
N LYS A 22 -16.26 6.99 2.39
CA LYS A 22 -15.95 5.77 1.63
C LYS A 22 -16.24 4.51 2.45
N THR A 23 -16.59 3.45 1.76
CA THR A 23 -16.82 2.13 2.38
C THR A 23 -15.62 1.20 2.20
N TYR A 24 -15.10 1.16 0.99
CA TYR A 24 -14.01 0.25 0.63
C TYR A 24 -12.73 1.03 0.32
N PRO A 25 -11.54 0.51 0.72
CA PRO A 25 -10.30 1.25 0.53
C PRO A 25 -9.98 1.62 -0.92
N TYR A 26 -10.32 0.79 -1.91
CA TYR A 26 -10.03 1.08 -3.32
C TYR A 26 -10.72 2.35 -3.86
N GLU A 27 -11.77 2.81 -3.20
CA GLU A 27 -12.53 3.99 -3.63
C GLU A 27 -11.72 5.30 -3.54
N VAL A 28 -10.62 5.31 -2.78
CA VAL A 28 -9.76 6.50 -2.64
C VAL A 28 -8.69 6.60 -3.74
N LEU A 29 -8.46 5.54 -4.52
CA LEU A 29 -7.33 5.47 -5.46
C LEU A 29 -7.32 6.58 -6.52
N ASP A 30 -8.47 7.07 -6.99
CA ASP A 30 -8.53 8.18 -7.95
C ASP A 30 -8.22 9.53 -7.32
N GLY A 31 -8.46 9.67 -6.02
CA GLY A 31 -8.27 10.92 -5.30
C GLY A 31 -6.85 11.13 -4.77
N ILE A 32 -5.98 10.11 -4.78
CA ILE A 32 -4.65 10.19 -4.14
C ILE A 32 -3.82 11.37 -4.70
N LYS A 33 -3.79 11.54 -6.01
CA LYS A 33 -3.02 12.59 -6.67
C LYS A 33 -3.40 13.98 -6.18
N ASP A 34 -4.68 14.31 -6.28
CA ASP A 34 -5.18 15.65 -5.96
C ASP A 34 -5.13 15.90 -4.45
N PHE A 35 -5.36 14.87 -3.64
CA PHE A 35 -5.24 14.93 -2.20
C PHE A 35 -3.80 15.26 -1.75
N ILE A 36 -2.78 14.63 -2.34
CA ILE A 36 -1.37 14.93 -2.03
C ILE A 36 -1.02 16.37 -2.40
N LEU A 37 -1.46 16.85 -3.57
CA LEU A 37 -1.22 18.23 -4.00
C LEU A 37 -1.86 19.27 -3.07
N GLU A 38 -3.05 18.97 -2.55
CA GLU A 38 -3.73 19.87 -1.62
C GLU A 38 -3.13 19.81 -0.22
N LEU A 39 -2.94 18.59 0.31
CA LEU A 39 -2.32 18.38 1.63
C LEU A 39 -0.92 18.99 1.68
N GLY A 40 -0.12 18.80 0.62
CA GLY A 40 1.25 19.29 0.55
C GLY A 40 1.37 20.81 0.73
N LYS A 41 0.37 21.59 0.30
CA LYS A 41 0.36 23.05 0.49
C LYS A 41 0.20 23.46 1.97
N SER A 42 -0.34 22.58 2.80
CA SER A 42 -0.59 22.81 4.22
C SER A 42 0.46 22.22 5.15
N LEU A 43 1.42 21.45 4.59
CA LEU A 43 2.50 20.87 5.39
C LEU A 43 3.44 21.97 5.91
N PRO A 44 3.87 21.91 7.20
CA PRO A 44 4.74 22.92 7.79
C PRO A 44 6.11 22.96 7.10
N ALA A 45 6.52 24.15 6.63
CA ALA A 45 7.82 24.32 5.97
C ALA A 45 9.01 24.10 6.92
N GLU A 46 8.79 24.20 8.22
CA GLU A 46 9.76 23.86 9.26
C GLU A 46 10.00 22.35 9.37
N GLU A 47 9.05 21.52 8.98
CA GLU A 47 9.12 20.06 9.08
C GLU A 47 9.37 19.38 7.72
N TYR A 48 8.97 20.01 6.61
CA TYR A 48 9.04 19.40 5.27
C TYR A 48 9.86 20.24 4.30
N ASP A 49 10.71 19.59 3.53
CA ASP A 49 11.38 20.13 2.36
C ASP A 49 10.58 19.87 1.09
N THR A 50 10.67 20.78 0.11
CA THR A 50 10.05 20.64 -1.21
C THR A 50 11.13 20.66 -2.30
N PRO A 51 11.86 19.53 -2.50
CA PRO A 51 12.99 19.48 -3.41
C PRO A 51 12.62 19.62 -4.89
N SER A 52 11.37 19.35 -5.25
CA SER A 52 10.81 19.57 -6.59
C SER A 52 9.30 19.76 -6.51
N GLU A 53 8.70 20.19 -7.59
CA GLU A 53 7.25 20.46 -7.65
C GLU A 53 6.41 19.24 -7.22
N GLY A 54 5.57 19.46 -6.22
CA GLY A 54 4.67 18.43 -5.67
C GLY A 54 5.36 17.30 -4.89
N VAL A 55 6.65 17.43 -4.57
CA VAL A 55 7.37 16.46 -3.73
C VAL A 55 7.64 17.10 -2.37
N TYR A 56 7.12 16.47 -1.32
CA TYR A 56 7.23 16.91 0.07
C TYR A 56 7.89 15.82 0.89
N ILE A 57 9.03 16.11 1.51
CA ILE A 57 9.85 15.14 2.24
C ILE A 57 10.09 15.68 3.65
N ALA A 58 9.73 14.90 4.67
CA ALA A 58 10.04 15.26 6.06
C ALA A 58 11.56 15.39 6.25
N LYS A 59 12.01 16.45 6.95
CA LYS A 59 13.44 16.78 7.10
C LYS A 59 14.24 15.74 7.85
N ASP A 60 13.57 14.91 8.65
CA ASP A 60 14.16 13.79 9.38
C ASP A 60 14.04 12.44 8.64
N ALA A 61 13.50 12.45 7.42
CA ALA A 61 13.52 11.28 6.55
C ALA A 61 14.93 11.04 5.97
N VAL A 62 15.29 9.78 5.79
CA VAL A 62 16.59 9.38 5.24
C VAL A 62 16.45 8.98 3.78
N ILE A 63 16.88 9.84 2.88
CA ILE A 63 16.86 9.60 1.44
C ILE A 63 18.27 9.23 0.97
N TYR A 64 18.49 7.95 0.70
CA TYR A 64 19.77 7.48 0.17
C TYR A 64 19.97 7.93 -1.30
N PRO A 65 21.21 7.98 -1.81
CA PRO A 65 21.47 8.37 -3.19
C PRO A 65 20.91 7.36 -4.22
N ASN A 66 20.86 7.81 -5.49
CA ASN A 66 20.42 7.00 -6.63
C ASN A 66 18.94 6.58 -6.60
N ASN A 67 18.08 7.42 -6.04
CA ASN A 67 16.63 7.28 -6.08
C ASN A 67 16.03 8.15 -7.19
N TYR A 68 14.87 7.71 -7.71
CA TYR A 68 14.00 8.55 -8.51
C TYR A 68 12.71 8.82 -7.74
N ILE A 69 12.44 10.08 -7.43
CA ILE A 69 11.24 10.50 -6.70
C ILE A 69 10.53 11.58 -7.52
N ALA A 70 9.35 11.25 -8.06
CA ALA A 70 8.51 12.16 -8.80
C ALA A 70 7.28 12.56 -7.99
N GLY A 71 6.82 13.80 -8.18
CA GLY A 71 5.56 14.30 -7.61
C GLY A 71 4.31 13.80 -8.37
N PRO A 72 3.12 13.93 -7.76
CA PRO A 72 2.97 14.33 -6.36
C PRO A 72 3.36 13.20 -5.39
N CYS A 73 4.10 13.56 -4.36
CA CYS A 73 4.62 12.60 -3.38
C CYS A 73 4.76 13.27 -2.00
N ILE A 74 4.34 12.57 -0.95
CA ILE A 74 4.67 12.92 0.43
C ILE A 74 5.46 11.77 1.04
N ILE A 75 6.58 12.07 1.69
CA ILE A 75 7.39 11.12 2.47
C ILE A 75 7.41 11.60 3.92
N GLY A 76 6.84 10.79 4.81
CA GLY A 76 6.69 11.11 6.21
C GLY A 76 7.96 11.03 7.04
N HIS A 77 7.84 11.39 8.31
CA HIS A 77 8.93 11.47 9.27
C HIS A 77 9.65 10.15 9.49
N ARG A 78 10.97 10.17 9.67
CA ARG A 78 11.84 9.01 9.96
C ARG A 78 11.72 7.88 8.95
N THR A 79 11.12 8.16 7.81
CA THR A 79 10.99 7.19 6.71
C THR A 79 12.32 7.05 5.97
N GLU A 80 12.68 5.83 5.67
CA GLU A 80 13.91 5.45 4.97
C GLU A 80 13.60 5.11 3.50
N VAL A 81 14.20 5.85 2.56
CA VAL A 81 14.13 5.55 1.12
C VAL A 81 15.50 5.09 0.65
N ARG A 82 15.63 3.79 0.41
CA ARG A 82 16.89 3.10 0.10
C ARG A 82 17.30 3.24 -1.37
N PRO A 83 18.58 3.00 -1.72
CA PRO A 83 19.09 3.14 -3.08
C PRO A 83 18.27 2.39 -4.13
N GLY A 84 18.07 3.02 -5.29
CA GLY A 84 17.34 2.43 -6.41
C GLY A 84 15.81 2.42 -6.27
N ALA A 85 15.25 3.06 -5.26
CA ALA A 85 13.80 3.25 -5.17
C ALA A 85 13.30 4.09 -6.35
N PHE A 86 12.15 3.68 -6.92
CA PHE A 86 11.50 4.33 -8.06
C PHE A 86 10.08 4.76 -7.68
N ILE A 87 9.94 5.99 -7.16
CA ILE A 87 8.65 6.57 -6.76
C ILE A 87 8.11 7.39 -7.92
N ARG A 88 7.06 6.89 -8.59
CA ARG A 88 6.51 7.45 -9.83
C ARG A 88 5.44 8.50 -9.63
N GLY A 89 5.22 8.92 -8.38
CA GLY A 89 4.19 9.89 -8.03
C GLY A 89 2.85 9.28 -7.66
N SER A 90 1.96 10.15 -7.21
CA SER A 90 0.72 9.78 -6.50
C SER A 90 1.03 8.83 -5.33
N ALA A 91 2.10 9.11 -4.58
CA ALA A 91 2.57 8.28 -3.49
C ALA A 91 2.53 9.06 -2.16
N LEU A 92 1.70 8.62 -1.22
CA LEU A 92 1.71 9.09 0.16
C LEU A 92 2.35 7.98 1.00
N VAL A 93 3.52 8.27 1.53
CA VAL A 93 4.29 7.37 2.40
C VAL A 93 4.25 7.94 3.81
N GLY A 94 3.75 7.16 4.75
CA GLY A 94 3.62 7.54 6.17
C GLY A 94 4.95 7.69 6.89
N ASN A 95 4.88 7.80 8.20
CA ASN A 95 6.04 7.90 9.08
C ASN A 95 6.67 6.53 9.34
N ASP A 96 7.97 6.49 9.68
CA ASP A 96 8.70 5.28 10.08
C ASP A 96 8.62 4.15 9.04
N CYS A 97 8.40 4.48 7.78
CA CYS A 97 8.32 3.51 6.69
C CYS A 97 9.70 3.12 6.14
N VAL A 98 9.75 2.00 5.45
CA VAL A 98 10.93 1.61 4.66
C VAL A 98 10.49 1.39 3.21
N VAL A 99 10.95 2.26 2.31
CA VAL A 99 10.85 2.05 0.87
C VAL A 99 12.22 1.58 0.40
N GLY A 100 12.34 0.29 0.15
CA GLY A 100 13.63 -0.33 0.06
C GLY A 100 14.28 -0.31 -1.30
N ASN A 101 15.40 -1.01 -1.36
CA ASN A 101 16.20 -1.19 -2.54
C ASN A 101 15.35 -1.66 -3.72
N SER A 102 15.41 -0.90 -4.83
CA SER A 102 14.73 -1.23 -6.09
C SER A 102 13.22 -1.47 -5.94
N THR A 103 12.58 -0.80 -5.00
CA THR A 103 11.12 -0.83 -4.83
C THR A 103 10.48 0.24 -5.69
N GLU A 104 9.47 -0.15 -6.47
CA GLU A 104 8.67 0.78 -7.26
C GLU A 104 7.33 1.08 -6.58
N LEU A 105 7.01 2.37 -6.43
CA LEU A 105 5.73 2.87 -5.94
C LEU A 105 4.99 3.68 -7.00
N LYS A 106 3.68 3.42 -7.17
CA LYS A 106 2.84 4.16 -8.11
C LYS A 106 1.38 4.16 -7.66
N ASN A 107 0.84 5.34 -7.40
CA ASN A 107 -0.56 5.53 -6.96
C ASN A 107 -0.89 4.71 -5.70
N VAL A 108 -0.26 5.06 -4.57
CA VAL A 108 -0.29 4.28 -3.33
C VAL A 108 -0.47 5.15 -2.09
N ILE A 109 -1.03 4.56 -1.06
CA ILE A 109 -0.98 5.04 0.31
C ILE A 109 -0.30 3.97 1.15
N LEU A 110 0.85 4.29 1.74
CA LEU A 110 1.51 3.50 2.76
C LEU A 110 1.24 4.18 4.11
N PHE A 111 0.61 3.48 5.03
CA PHE A 111 0.38 3.97 6.39
C PHE A 111 1.70 3.98 7.17
N ASP A 112 1.70 4.49 8.39
CA ASP A 112 2.90 4.53 9.21
C ASP A 112 3.47 3.12 9.45
N ASN A 113 4.80 3.02 9.57
CA ASN A 113 5.55 1.79 9.80
C ASN A 113 5.40 0.70 8.72
N VAL A 114 4.93 1.05 7.52
CA VAL A 114 4.88 0.10 6.40
C VAL A 114 6.28 -0.19 5.88
N GLN A 115 6.54 -1.46 5.59
CA GLN A 115 7.83 -1.88 5.04
C GLN A 115 7.64 -2.57 3.67
N VAL A 116 8.28 -1.99 2.65
CA VAL A 116 8.42 -2.55 1.29
C VAL A 116 9.90 -2.53 0.93
N PRO A 117 10.73 -3.37 1.61
CA PRO A 117 12.16 -3.11 1.75
C PRO A 117 13.03 -3.60 0.59
N HIS A 118 12.55 -4.47 -0.30
CA HIS A 118 13.40 -5.14 -1.28
C HIS A 118 12.66 -5.56 -2.54
N TYR A 119 12.98 -4.93 -3.69
CA TYR A 119 12.50 -5.35 -5.01
C TYR A 119 10.98 -5.53 -5.08
N ASN A 120 10.24 -4.67 -4.41
CA ASN A 120 8.78 -4.72 -4.41
C ASN A 120 8.21 -3.88 -5.57
N TYR A 121 7.09 -4.32 -6.14
CA TYR A 121 6.23 -3.45 -6.92
C TYR A 121 4.93 -3.21 -6.17
N VAL A 122 4.63 -1.95 -5.89
CA VAL A 122 3.38 -1.53 -5.23
C VAL A 122 2.68 -0.51 -6.10
N GLY A 123 1.61 -0.95 -6.74
CA GLY A 123 0.85 -0.12 -7.67
C GLY A 123 -0.65 -0.14 -7.39
N ASP A 124 -1.30 1.03 -7.41
CA ASP A 124 -2.74 1.20 -7.21
C ASP A 124 -3.23 0.45 -5.95
N SER A 125 -2.52 0.65 -4.82
CA SER A 125 -2.62 -0.17 -3.61
C SER A 125 -2.65 0.68 -2.34
N ILE A 126 -3.19 0.10 -1.27
CA ILE A 126 -3.23 0.70 0.07
C ILE A 126 -2.67 -0.30 1.05
N LEU A 127 -1.63 0.09 1.77
CA LEU A 127 -0.95 -0.73 2.75
C LEU A 127 -1.18 -0.14 4.15
N GLY A 128 -1.88 -0.89 5.00
CA GLY A 128 -2.25 -0.49 6.35
C GLY A 128 -1.07 -0.46 7.32
N TYR A 129 -1.31 0.07 8.50
CA TYR A 129 -0.31 0.27 9.55
C TYR A 129 0.49 -0.99 9.86
N LYS A 130 1.81 -0.86 9.91
CA LYS A 130 2.75 -1.97 10.16
C LYS A 130 2.61 -3.15 9.20
N SER A 131 2.04 -2.99 8.02
CA SER A 131 2.08 -4.06 7.05
C SER A 131 3.45 -4.18 6.38
N HIS A 132 3.78 -5.40 5.96
CA HIS A 132 5.09 -5.71 5.41
C HIS A 132 4.99 -6.56 4.15
N MET A 133 5.77 -6.24 3.16
CA MET A 133 5.94 -7.04 1.94
C MET A 133 7.35 -7.61 1.87
N GLY A 134 7.48 -8.93 1.94
CA GLY A 134 8.74 -9.64 1.79
C GLY A 134 9.41 -9.40 0.42
N ALA A 135 10.68 -9.68 0.34
CA ALA A 135 11.50 -9.41 -0.85
C ALA A 135 10.89 -10.00 -2.14
N GLY A 136 10.83 -9.20 -3.19
CA GLY A 136 10.30 -9.61 -4.49
C GLY A 136 8.78 -9.80 -4.56
N SER A 137 8.04 -9.57 -3.47
CA SER A 137 6.58 -9.63 -3.52
C SER A 137 6.01 -8.41 -4.24
N ILE A 138 4.89 -8.59 -4.95
CA ILE A 138 4.31 -7.56 -5.80
C ILE A 138 2.79 -7.47 -5.69
N THR A 139 2.24 -6.27 -5.92
CA THR A 139 0.81 -6.05 -6.11
C THR A 139 0.51 -5.91 -7.61
N SER A 140 0.11 -7.01 -8.26
CA SER A 140 -0.36 -6.91 -9.64
C SER A 140 -1.65 -6.09 -9.71
N ASN A 141 -1.68 -5.05 -10.53
CA ASN A 141 -2.79 -4.09 -10.54
C ASN A 141 -3.67 -4.12 -11.80
N VAL A 142 -3.29 -4.94 -12.81
CA VAL A 142 -4.03 -5.07 -14.08
C VAL A 142 -4.29 -6.54 -14.36
N LYS A 143 -5.54 -6.87 -14.69
CA LYS A 143 -5.91 -8.22 -15.14
C LYS A 143 -5.35 -8.49 -16.55
N SER A 144 -4.96 -9.74 -16.81
CA SER A 144 -4.40 -10.16 -18.11
C SER A 144 -5.37 -9.92 -19.27
N ASP A 145 -6.67 -10.13 -19.01
CA ASP A 145 -7.75 -9.93 -19.98
C ASP A 145 -8.17 -8.46 -20.18
N LYS A 146 -7.51 -7.53 -19.46
CA LYS A 146 -7.78 -6.08 -19.50
C LYS A 146 -9.20 -5.67 -19.07
N THR A 147 -10.01 -6.58 -18.54
CA THR A 147 -11.34 -6.27 -18.00
C THR A 147 -11.23 -5.51 -16.66
N LEU A 148 -12.35 -4.95 -16.19
CA LEU A 148 -12.40 -4.23 -14.93
C LEU A 148 -12.12 -5.17 -13.75
N VAL A 149 -11.46 -4.63 -12.71
CA VAL A 149 -11.17 -5.38 -11.50
C VAL A 149 -12.45 -5.53 -10.67
N VAL A 150 -12.66 -6.72 -10.15
CA VAL A 150 -13.75 -7.05 -9.23
C VAL A 150 -13.13 -7.59 -7.95
N LEU A 151 -13.51 -7.03 -6.80
CA LEU A 151 -13.15 -7.60 -5.50
C LEU A 151 -14.00 -8.84 -5.25
N LYS A 152 -13.39 -9.89 -4.72
CA LYS A 152 -14.07 -11.18 -4.51
C LYS A 152 -13.84 -11.73 -3.10
N ASN A 153 -14.92 -12.21 -2.48
CA ASN A 153 -14.90 -12.94 -1.22
C ASN A 153 -15.92 -14.08 -1.28
N GLY A 154 -15.48 -15.27 -1.68
CA GLY A 154 -16.39 -16.36 -2.01
C GLY A 154 -17.29 -15.97 -3.18
N GLU A 155 -18.61 -16.01 -2.96
CA GLU A 155 -19.62 -15.61 -3.96
C GLU A 155 -19.85 -14.09 -4.01
N GLU A 156 -19.45 -13.36 -2.96
CA GLU A 156 -19.58 -11.90 -2.92
C GLU A 156 -18.61 -11.25 -3.93
N CYS A 157 -19.16 -10.42 -4.81
CA CYS A 157 -18.44 -9.73 -5.86
C CYS A 157 -18.76 -8.24 -5.85
N ILE A 158 -17.74 -7.38 -5.73
CA ILE A 158 -17.89 -5.92 -5.78
C ILE A 158 -17.17 -5.40 -7.02
N PRO A 159 -17.91 -4.94 -8.05
CA PRO A 159 -17.33 -4.27 -9.20
C PRO A 159 -16.67 -2.96 -8.79
N THR A 160 -15.39 -2.77 -9.11
CA THR A 160 -14.67 -1.54 -8.76
C THR A 160 -14.86 -0.43 -9.78
N GLY A 161 -15.35 -0.73 -10.98
CA GLY A 161 -15.39 0.21 -12.10
C GLY A 161 -14.01 0.58 -12.66
N ARG A 162 -12.93 -0.03 -12.19
CA ARG A 162 -11.54 0.36 -12.47
C ARG A 162 -10.78 -0.73 -13.24
N LYS A 163 -9.91 -0.29 -14.16
CA LYS A 163 -8.97 -1.18 -14.85
C LYS A 163 -7.75 -1.52 -13.99
N LYS A 164 -7.44 -0.67 -13.00
CA LYS A 164 -6.27 -0.81 -12.13
C LYS A 164 -6.69 -0.75 -10.68
N VAL A 165 -6.51 -1.84 -9.99
CA VAL A 165 -6.57 -1.97 -8.53
C VAL A 165 -5.56 -3.06 -8.16
N GLY A 166 -4.58 -2.71 -7.37
CA GLY A 166 -3.58 -3.66 -6.86
C GLY A 166 -4.12 -4.47 -5.69
N ALA A 167 -3.60 -4.22 -4.51
CA ALA A 167 -4.02 -4.90 -3.29
C ALA A 167 -4.32 -3.92 -2.15
N VAL A 168 -5.12 -4.38 -1.20
CA VAL A 168 -5.29 -3.74 0.10
C VAL A 168 -4.73 -4.67 1.17
N LEU A 169 -3.77 -4.20 1.93
CA LEU A 169 -3.24 -4.88 3.10
C LEU A 169 -3.85 -4.24 4.35
N GLY A 170 -4.56 -5.04 5.15
CA GLY A 170 -4.99 -4.60 6.47
C GLY A 170 -3.81 -4.37 7.42
N ASP A 171 -4.06 -3.70 8.53
CA ASP A 171 -3.02 -3.43 9.52
C ASP A 171 -2.32 -4.72 9.97
N HIS A 172 -0.99 -4.66 10.11
CA HIS A 172 -0.13 -5.78 10.51
C HIS A 172 -0.19 -7.00 9.55
N ALA A 173 -0.63 -6.83 8.31
CA ALA A 173 -0.59 -7.92 7.33
C ALA A 173 0.84 -8.17 6.83
N GLU A 174 1.19 -9.44 6.66
CA GLU A 174 2.52 -9.90 6.27
C GLU A 174 2.47 -10.65 4.94
N VAL A 175 3.30 -10.28 3.98
CA VAL A 175 3.40 -10.97 2.69
C VAL A 175 4.75 -11.62 2.53
N GLY A 176 4.77 -12.93 2.38
CA GLY A 176 5.99 -13.70 2.18
C GLY A 176 6.72 -13.37 0.87
N CYS A 177 8.03 -13.59 0.84
CA CYS A 177 8.89 -13.28 -0.30
C CYS A 177 8.39 -13.90 -1.61
N ASN A 178 8.60 -13.19 -2.74
CA ASN A 178 8.24 -13.61 -4.10
C ASN A 178 6.75 -13.96 -4.28
N SER A 179 5.88 -13.44 -3.45
CA SER A 179 4.43 -13.62 -3.59
C SER A 179 3.82 -12.60 -4.52
N VAL A 180 2.79 -13.01 -5.24
CA VAL A 180 2.00 -12.15 -6.14
C VAL A 180 0.61 -11.98 -5.57
N LEU A 181 0.27 -10.73 -5.23
CA LEU A 181 -1.09 -10.34 -4.91
C LEU A 181 -1.78 -9.91 -6.21
N ASN A 182 -2.74 -10.72 -6.68
CA ASN A 182 -3.45 -10.44 -7.92
C ASN A 182 -4.39 -9.23 -7.79
N PRO A 183 -4.79 -8.60 -8.91
CA PRO A 183 -5.65 -7.41 -8.88
C PRO A 183 -6.90 -7.59 -8.03
N GLY A 184 -7.10 -6.67 -7.08
CA GLY A 184 -8.22 -6.70 -6.16
C GLY A 184 -8.05 -7.66 -4.96
N THR A 185 -6.84 -8.11 -4.67
CA THR A 185 -6.56 -8.88 -3.44
C THR A 185 -6.74 -8.00 -2.20
N VAL A 186 -7.41 -8.54 -1.18
CA VAL A 186 -7.62 -7.90 0.12
C VAL A 186 -7.11 -8.82 1.23
N LEU A 187 -6.13 -8.36 1.98
CA LEU A 187 -5.60 -9.08 3.14
C LEU A 187 -6.21 -8.50 4.41
N GLY A 188 -6.86 -9.35 5.21
CA GLY A 188 -7.39 -8.96 6.51
C GLY A 188 -6.30 -8.58 7.51
N ARG A 189 -6.66 -7.87 8.58
CA ARG A 189 -5.72 -7.50 9.65
C ARG A 189 -4.97 -8.72 10.18
N ARG A 190 -3.66 -8.58 10.42
CA ARG A 190 -2.80 -9.62 11.01
C ARG A 190 -2.77 -10.93 10.22
N SER A 191 -3.19 -10.90 8.95
CA SER A 191 -3.03 -12.07 8.10
C SER A 191 -1.59 -12.22 7.62
N SER A 192 -1.17 -13.44 7.35
CA SER A 192 0.15 -13.75 6.79
C SER A 192 0.00 -14.58 5.52
N VAL A 193 0.78 -14.25 4.51
CA VAL A 193 0.86 -14.99 3.24
C VAL A 193 2.19 -15.71 3.17
N TYR A 194 2.18 -17.03 2.92
CA TYR A 194 3.41 -17.81 2.75
C TYR A 194 4.21 -17.35 1.53
N PRO A 195 5.55 -17.48 1.57
CA PRO A 195 6.40 -17.17 0.41
C PRO A 195 5.95 -17.88 -0.86
N THR A 196 6.25 -17.29 -2.02
CA THR A 196 5.96 -17.82 -3.36
C THR A 196 4.48 -18.09 -3.66
N SER A 197 3.59 -17.39 -2.94
CA SER A 197 2.14 -17.56 -3.10
C SER A 197 1.57 -16.70 -4.23
N CYS A 198 0.54 -17.24 -4.91
CA CYS A 198 -0.29 -16.51 -5.86
C CYS A 198 -1.67 -16.28 -5.23
N VAL A 199 -1.89 -15.10 -4.67
CA VAL A 199 -3.08 -14.77 -3.87
C VAL A 199 -4.15 -14.12 -4.73
N ARG A 200 -5.41 -14.49 -4.55
CA ARG A 200 -6.58 -13.88 -5.21
C ARG A 200 -7.74 -13.76 -4.23
N GLY A 201 -8.47 -12.65 -4.32
CA GLY A 201 -9.64 -12.39 -3.49
C GLY A 201 -9.27 -11.95 -2.07
N GLN A 202 -10.15 -12.24 -1.12
CA GLN A 202 -9.98 -11.84 0.28
C GLN A 202 -9.35 -12.96 1.11
N VAL A 203 -8.33 -12.61 1.88
CA VAL A 203 -7.73 -13.48 2.91
C VAL A 203 -8.29 -13.03 4.26
N PRO A 204 -8.80 -13.96 5.10
CA PRO A 204 -9.36 -13.60 6.39
C PRO A 204 -8.34 -12.95 7.34
N ALA A 205 -8.84 -12.08 8.22
CA ALA A 205 -8.03 -11.55 9.32
C ALA A 205 -7.55 -12.69 10.23
N ASP A 206 -6.44 -12.46 10.94
CA ASP A 206 -5.88 -13.42 11.91
C ASP A 206 -5.69 -14.83 11.31
N SER A 207 -5.25 -14.88 10.04
CA SER A 207 -5.06 -16.15 9.33
C SER A 207 -3.71 -16.25 8.64
N ILE A 208 -3.32 -17.46 8.31
CA ILE A 208 -2.14 -17.78 7.50
C ILE A 208 -2.62 -18.39 6.19
N TYR A 209 -2.39 -17.69 5.08
CA TYR A 209 -2.60 -18.18 3.73
C TYR A 209 -1.40 -19.01 3.29
N LYS A 210 -1.51 -20.31 3.25
CA LYS A 210 -0.48 -21.23 2.72
C LYS A 210 -0.65 -21.44 1.21
N ASN A 211 -1.89 -21.60 0.76
CA ASN A 211 -2.33 -21.65 -0.63
C ASN A 211 -3.86 -21.48 -0.67
N ARG A 212 -4.47 -21.53 -1.86
CA ARG A 212 -5.92 -21.32 -2.04
C ARG A 212 -6.80 -22.31 -1.25
N GLU A 213 -6.32 -23.52 -1.05
CA GLU A 213 -7.05 -24.61 -0.41
C GLU A 213 -6.73 -24.74 1.09
N CYS A 214 -5.71 -24.03 1.55
CA CYS A 214 -5.21 -24.10 2.91
C CYS A 214 -5.02 -22.72 3.53
N ILE A 215 -6.04 -22.24 4.21
CA ILE A 215 -6.01 -21.03 5.05
C ILE A 215 -6.31 -21.49 6.47
N ILE A 216 -5.40 -21.21 7.39
CA ILE A 216 -5.53 -21.64 8.78
C ILE A 216 -5.53 -20.44 9.73
N PRO A 217 -6.14 -20.52 10.92
CA PRO A 217 -6.02 -19.49 11.94
C PRO A 217 -4.56 -19.22 12.29
N ARG A 218 -4.21 -17.95 12.54
CA ARG A 218 -2.92 -17.56 13.11
C ARG A 218 -3.03 -17.67 14.63
N GLU A 219 -2.24 -18.55 15.23
CA GLU A 219 -2.14 -18.60 16.68
C GLU A 219 -1.56 -17.27 17.19
N GLN A 220 -2.18 -16.71 18.22
CA GLN A 220 -1.66 -15.53 18.90
C GLN A 220 -0.45 -15.97 19.74
N VAL A 221 0.71 -15.49 19.42
CA VAL A 221 1.97 -15.65 20.18
C VAL A 221 2.09 -14.49 21.16
#